data_ad41add0c0ae371d7c30441af64ae18b
#
_entry.id   ad41add0c0ae371d7c30441af64ae18b
#
_cell.length_a   1.000
_cell.length_b   1.000
_cell.length_c   1.000
_cell.angle_alpha   90.00
_cell.angle_beta   90.00
_cell.angle_gamma   90.00
#
_symmetry.space_group_name_H-M   'P 1'
#
loop_
_entity.id
_entity.type
_entity.pdbx_description
1 polymer ?
#
loop_
_entity_poly.entity_id
_entity_poly.type
_entity_poly.pdbx_seq_one_letter_code
_entity_poly.pdbx_strand_id
1 'polypeptide(L)'
;MIILQKIIENKRESLDIPQEWIYRDLNKFGLDWELFPYQKQALENITAVLYLLYKDFKQNNGLALDRSKQEFLQLYRDFGLTQELNDQLDIKEENENFKFLSSYFPAGTRISFQSFINRAAFWMATGSGKTLVMVKLLAILADLMNKNLIPHKDILILAPKDEILSQIKEHINKFNKGAEITINLRNLKEWEKIKNQQSVFNKSEINVFYYRADNIADKETIAKKENGSRINYESIYNSGNWYLILDEAHKGEKETSKRQQYFMALTQNGFLFNFSATFTDDLDIATTVFDYKLDTFLKEGYGKKLYIADSDFKNFNKGMDDDFSTNEKKDIIAQTLIIFALAKEHFHKMQTISKNLYHAPLLITLANSVNTEEADLKIFYKLLAEIARGIFNFEAAKNNLVAKLENNKSYLFGLGDIDQNLISEIRNLKKANFFKAVFNAENQGNIEIVKFKDNSRELAFKLVGASKYFMLIVASDIIKWESNVLEGYEFGRVIGESFFDDINKRNDINILLGSRIFTEGWDTNRPNVINFINIGVSDDAKKFVLQSIGRGIRIEPTVNQRKRFDYLDNSLFSNSEVEKIKKENNILESLFVFATNKEVVKNILEGLEKQANP
;
A
#
# COMPACT_ATOMS: atom_id res chain seq x y z
N MET A 1 -7.44 19.05 -9.85
CA MET A 1 -6.60 19.08 -11.10
C MET A 1 -5.15 18.98 -10.75
N ILE A 2 -4.37 18.08 -11.40
CA ILE A 2 -2.91 17.97 -11.23
C ILE A 2 -2.24 19.06 -12.06
N ILE A 3 -1.53 19.98 -11.43
CA ILE A 3 -0.89 21.13 -12.10
C ILE A 3 0.63 21.00 -12.10
N LEU A 4 1.24 20.64 -10.96
CA LEU A 4 2.69 20.59 -10.84
C LEU A 4 3.35 19.61 -11.83
N GLN A 5 2.79 18.42 -11.98
CA GLN A 5 3.31 17.45 -12.96
C GLN A 5 3.23 18.00 -14.39
N LYS A 6 2.12 18.65 -14.76
CA LYS A 6 1.99 19.29 -16.09
C LYS A 6 3.07 20.36 -16.33
N ILE A 7 3.39 21.17 -15.31
CA ILE A 7 4.47 22.15 -15.38
C ILE A 7 5.79 21.46 -15.72
N ILE A 8 6.12 20.39 -14.98
CA ILE A 8 7.39 19.66 -15.15
C ILE A 8 7.45 18.96 -16.52
N GLU A 9 6.38 18.29 -16.93
CA GLU A 9 6.32 17.59 -18.24
C GLU A 9 6.50 18.56 -19.41
N ASN A 10 5.80 19.70 -19.40
CA ASN A 10 5.94 20.70 -20.46
C ASN A 10 7.30 21.39 -20.49
N LYS A 11 7.91 21.58 -19.32
CA LYS A 11 9.23 22.21 -19.26
C LYS A 11 10.39 21.25 -19.43
N ARG A 12 10.16 19.94 -19.43
CA ARG A 12 11.21 18.90 -19.42
C ARG A 12 12.25 19.10 -20.54
N GLU A 13 11.81 19.42 -21.76
CA GLU A 13 12.70 19.63 -22.89
C GLU A 13 13.41 20.99 -22.90
N SER A 14 12.82 22.00 -22.26
CA SER A 14 13.34 23.38 -22.19
C SER A 14 14.10 23.68 -20.91
N LEU A 15 14.01 22.81 -19.90
CA LEU A 15 14.67 23.00 -18.61
C LEU A 15 16.09 22.42 -18.68
N ASP A 16 17.06 23.29 -18.92
CA ASP A 16 18.49 22.91 -18.88
C ASP A 16 18.94 22.80 -17.40
N ILE A 17 18.71 21.64 -16.80
CA ILE A 17 19.12 21.37 -15.41
C ILE A 17 20.61 21.05 -15.42
N PRO A 18 21.44 21.89 -14.73
CA PRO A 18 22.88 21.66 -14.68
C PRO A 18 23.25 20.29 -14.12
N GLN A 19 24.31 19.68 -14.62
CA GLN A 19 24.77 18.36 -14.22
C GLN A 19 25.00 18.22 -12.71
N GLU A 20 25.37 19.30 -12.02
CA GLU A 20 25.58 19.31 -10.58
C GLU A 20 24.29 19.03 -9.78
N TRP A 21 23.08 19.24 -10.36
CA TRP A 21 21.78 18.94 -9.75
C TRP A 21 21.39 17.47 -9.95
N ILE A 22 22.03 16.77 -10.86
CA ILE A 22 21.71 15.38 -11.18
C ILE A 22 22.47 14.48 -10.24
N TYR A 23 21.73 13.64 -9.50
CA TYR A 23 22.33 12.65 -8.61
C TYR A 23 23.02 11.55 -9.44
N ARG A 24 24.31 11.32 -9.18
CA ARG A 24 25.17 10.49 -10.03
C ARG A 24 24.67 9.06 -10.23
N ASP A 25 24.24 8.43 -9.14
CA ASP A 25 23.81 7.01 -9.15
C ASP A 25 22.30 6.86 -8.97
N LEU A 26 21.51 7.64 -9.74
CA LEU A 26 20.04 7.64 -9.61
C LEU A 26 19.45 6.23 -9.78
N ASN A 27 20.04 5.41 -10.65
CA ASN A 27 19.54 4.07 -10.97
C ASN A 27 19.73 3.06 -9.85
N LYS A 28 20.82 3.17 -9.08
CA LYS A 28 21.20 2.19 -8.06
C LYS A 28 20.48 2.43 -6.73
N PHE A 29 20.10 1.35 -6.08
CA PHE A 29 19.59 1.35 -4.73
C PHE A 29 20.30 0.29 -3.89
N GLY A 30 21.31 0.70 -3.12
CA GLY A 30 22.21 -0.22 -2.43
C GLY A 30 23.10 -1.01 -3.41
N LEU A 31 23.44 -2.24 -3.03
CA LEU A 31 24.31 -3.10 -3.83
C LEU A 31 23.59 -3.88 -4.93
N ASP A 32 22.37 -4.35 -4.62
CA ASP A 32 21.73 -5.41 -5.40
C ASP A 32 20.45 -4.96 -6.13
N TRP A 33 19.98 -3.72 -5.90
CA TRP A 33 18.71 -3.26 -6.45
C TRP A 33 18.89 -2.08 -7.40
N GLU A 34 18.02 -2.05 -8.40
CA GLU A 34 17.85 -0.90 -9.28
C GLU A 34 16.42 -0.34 -9.14
N LEU A 35 16.30 0.97 -9.28
CA LEU A 35 15.02 1.63 -9.34
C LEU A 35 14.35 1.37 -10.69
N PHE A 36 13.04 1.14 -10.66
CA PHE A 36 12.25 1.05 -11.88
C PHE A 36 12.18 2.39 -12.62
N PRO A 37 11.94 2.39 -13.94
CA PRO A 37 11.87 3.62 -14.74
C PRO A 37 10.95 4.69 -14.16
N TYR A 38 9.76 4.32 -13.71
CA TYR A 38 8.81 5.26 -13.10
C TYR A 38 9.29 5.83 -11.75
N GLN A 39 10.05 5.06 -10.96
CA GLN A 39 10.64 5.55 -9.69
C GLN A 39 11.74 6.57 -9.97
N LYS A 40 12.54 6.35 -11.02
CA LYS A 40 13.53 7.34 -11.49
C LYS A 40 12.85 8.61 -11.95
N GLN A 41 11.80 8.48 -12.76
CA GLN A 41 11.02 9.62 -13.25
C GLN A 41 10.45 10.46 -12.09
N ALA A 42 9.93 9.81 -11.03
CA ALA A 42 9.48 10.52 -9.84
C ALA A 42 10.59 11.36 -9.18
N LEU A 43 11.82 10.81 -9.13
CA LEU A 43 12.99 11.50 -8.56
C LEU A 43 13.52 12.61 -9.49
N GLU A 44 13.50 12.40 -10.79
CA GLU A 44 13.83 13.42 -11.78
C GLU A 44 12.85 14.60 -11.71
N ASN A 45 11.55 14.30 -11.63
CA ASN A 45 10.51 15.33 -11.52
C ASN A 45 10.70 16.18 -10.26
N ILE A 46 10.96 15.58 -9.09
CA ILE A 46 11.17 16.36 -7.87
C ILE A 46 12.48 17.13 -7.91
N THR A 47 13.52 16.61 -8.53
CA THR A 47 14.78 17.34 -8.74
C THR A 47 14.53 18.60 -9.59
N ALA A 48 13.70 18.50 -10.63
CA ALA A 48 13.30 19.65 -11.45
C ALA A 48 12.50 20.70 -10.63
N VAL A 49 11.60 20.26 -9.74
CA VAL A 49 10.88 21.18 -8.82
C VAL A 49 11.85 21.90 -7.90
N LEU A 50 12.77 21.16 -7.27
CA LEU A 50 13.78 21.75 -6.38
C LEU A 50 14.68 22.73 -7.16
N TYR A 51 15.07 22.40 -8.39
CA TYR A 51 15.83 23.31 -9.25
C TYR A 51 15.05 24.60 -9.53
N LEU A 52 13.79 24.51 -9.96
CA LEU A 52 12.96 25.69 -10.21
C LEU A 52 12.81 26.59 -8.98
N LEU A 53 12.75 26.00 -7.79
CA LEU A 53 12.57 26.74 -6.55
C LEU A 53 13.89 27.31 -5.98
N TYR A 54 15.02 26.63 -6.19
CA TYR A 54 16.29 26.97 -5.52
C TYR A 54 17.45 27.30 -6.47
N LYS A 55 17.26 27.38 -7.80
CA LYS A 55 18.33 27.68 -8.77
C LYS A 55 19.13 28.93 -8.44
N ASP A 56 18.47 29.94 -7.86
CA ASP A 56 19.08 31.23 -7.50
C ASP A 56 19.55 31.29 -6.04
N PHE A 57 19.48 30.17 -5.30
CA PHE A 57 19.81 30.15 -3.86
C PHE A 57 21.25 30.57 -3.57
N LYS A 58 22.24 30.13 -4.36
CA LYS A 58 23.65 30.50 -4.21
C LYS A 58 23.93 32.02 -4.37
N GLN A 59 23.10 32.70 -5.15
CA GLN A 59 23.35 34.10 -5.54
C GLN A 59 22.72 35.13 -4.60
N ASN A 60 21.68 34.76 -3.83
CA ASN A 60 20.78 35.74 -3.21
C ASN A 60 20.54 35.57 -1.69
N ASN A 61 21.47 35.05 -0.91
CA ASN A 61 21.48 35.08 0.58
C ASN A 61 20.09 35.11 1.28
N GLY A 62 19.15 34.25 0.90
CA GLY A 62 17.88 34.06 1.61
C GLY A 62 16.68 34.91 1.12
N LEU A 63 16.87 36.00 0.39
CA LEU A 63 15.77 36.77 -0.22
C LEU A 63 15.17 36.10 -1.47
N ALA A 64 15.83 35.08 -1.98
CA ALA A 64 15.45 34.39 -3.21
C ALA A 64 14.17 33.56 -3.10
N LEU A 65 13.86 33.00 -1.92
CA LEU A 65 12.76 32.00 -1.81
C LEU A 65 11.37 32.63 -2.09
N ASP A 66 11.10 33.85 -1.59
CA ASP A 66 9.81 34.50 -1.84
C ASP A 66 9.64 34.89 -3.31
N ARG A 67 10.71 35.35 -3.96
CA ARG A 67 10.70 35.63 -5.40
C ARG A 67 10.50 34.35 -6.20
N SER A 68 11.21 33.27 -5.88
CA SER A 68 11.05 31.97 -6.53
C SER A 68 9.64 31.41 -6.32
N LYS A 69 9.03 31.58 -5.15
CA LYS A 69 7.61 31.21 -4.91
C LYS A 69 6.64 32.01 -5.79
N GLN A 70 6.90 33.31 -6.04
CA GLN A 70 6.09 34.12 -6.95
C GLN A 70 6.22 33.65 -8.40
N GLU A 71 7.44 33.42 -8.88
CA GLU A 71 7.70 32.89 -10.21
C GLU A 71 7.05 31.50 -10.39
N PHE A 72 7.12 30.66 -9.36
CA PHE A 72 6.51 29.34 -9.36
C PHE A 72 4.98 29.42 -9.36
N LEU A 73 4.36 30.34 -8.61
CA LEU A 73 2.92 30.60 -8.67
C LEU A 73 2.49 31.04 -10.07
N GLN A 74 3.29 31.84 -10.77
CA GLN A 74 2.97 32.22 -12.15
C GLN A 74 2.94 31.00 -13.06
N LEU A 75 3.88 30.04 -12.90
CA LEU A 75 3.83 28.78 -13.64
C LEU A 75 2.54 27.98 -13.36
N TYR A 76 2.10 27.93 -12.09
CA TYR A 76 0.81 27.28 -11.77
C TYR A 76 -0.36 27.93 -12.51
N ARG A 77 -0.39 29.28 -12.63
CA ARG A 77 -1.41 30.01 -13.38
C ARG A 77 -1.35 29.72 -14.87
N ASP A 78 -0.14 29.67 -15.44
CA ASP A 78 0.08 29.38 -16.86
C ASP A 78 -0.37 27.95 -17.24
N PHE A 79 -0.36 27.02 -16.27
CA PHE A 79 -0.67 25.59 -16.45
C PHE A 79 -2.00 25.12 -15.84
N GLY A 80 -2.90 26.05 -15.52
CA GLY A 80 -4.28 25.70 -15.21
C GLY A 80 -4.76 26.02 -13.80
N LEU A 81 -4.00 26.78 -13.01
CA LEU A 81 -4.50 27.33 -11.76
C LEU A 81 -5.45 28.49 -12.10
N THR A 82 -6.75 28.17 -12.12
CA THR A 82 -7.79 29.19 -12.30
C THR A 82 -7.90 30.07 -11.05
N GLN A 83 -8.50 31.26 -11.19
CA GLN A 83 -8.73 32.13 -10.03
C GLN A 83 -9.61 31.45 -8.98
N GLU A 84 -10.65 30.74 -9.42
CA GLU A 84 -11.54 29.97 -8.55
C GLU A 84 -10.79 28.91 -7.74
N LEU A 85 -9.94 28.11 -8.39
CA LEU A 85 -9.12 27.08 -7.73
C LEU A 85 -8.10 27.73 -6.79
N ASN A 86 -7.45 28.82 -7.19
CA ASN A 86 -6.53 29.55 -6.32
C ASN A 86 -7.25 30.03 -5.05
N ASP A 87 -8.47 30.60 -5.19
CA ASP A 87 -9.26 31.08 -4.06
C ASP A 87 -9.77 29.96 -3.15
N GLN A 88 -9.93 28.72 -3.68
CA GLN A 88 -10.20 27.51 -2.89
C GLN A 88 -8.98 27.02 -2.12
N LEU A 89 -7.78 27.14 -2.70
CA LEU A 89 -6.53 26.76 -2.07
C LEU A 89 -6.04 27.76 -1.02
N ASP A 90 -6.57 29.00 -1.03
CA ASP A 90 -6.28 30.00 -0.01
C ASP A 90 -7.06 29.66 1.28
N ILE A 91 -6.38 29.79 2.43
CA ILE A 91 -6.99 29.63 3.75
C ILE A 91 -7.56 30.98 4.19
N LYS A 92 -8.90 31.08 4.26
CA LYS A 92 -9.60 32.29 4.65
C LYS A 92 -9.85 32.36 6.15
N GLU A 93 -10.11 33.57 6.67
CA GLU A 93 -10.34 33.83 8.09
C GLU A 93 -11.52 33.02 8.67
N GLU A 94 -12.54 32.70 7.86
CA GLU A 94 -13.68 31.87 8.27
C GLU A 94 -13.28 30.39 8.52
N ASN A 95 -12.11 29.96 8.03
CA ASN A 95 -11.62 28.61 8.24
C ASN A 95 -11.04 28.46 9.65
N GLU A 96 -11.49 27.44 10.40
CA GLU A 96 -11.01 27.15 11.75
C GLU A 96 -9.47 27.05 11.83
N ASN A 97 -8.83 26.67 10.73
CA ASN A 97 -7.38 26.51 10.62
C ASN A 97 -6.63 27.85 10.51
N PHE A 98 -7.32 28.91 10.07
CA PHE A 98 -6.72 30.22 9.86
C PHE A 98 -6.14 30.78 11.15
N LYS A 99 -6.88 30.71 12.25
CA LYS A 99 -6.44 31.26 13.56
C LYS A 99 -5.11 30.67 14.03
N PHE A 100 -4.86 29.40 13.76
CA PHE A 100 -3.59 28.77 14.09
C PHE A 100 -2.49 29.19 13.12
N LEU A 101 -2.74 29.07 11.82
CA LEU A 101 -1.74 29.32 10.78
C LEU A 101 -1.34 30.80 10.68
N SER A 102 -2.23 31.75 11.02
CA SER A 102 -1.91 33.19 11.01
C SER A 102 -0.80 33.58 11.98
N SER A 103 -0.51 32.75 12.98
CA SER A 103 0.64 32.92 13.88
C SER A 103 1.98 32.62 13.20
N TYR A 104 1.96 31.81 12.14
CA TYR A 104 3.14 31.38 11.39
C TYR A 104 3.22 32.07 10.01
N PHE A 105 2.07 32.36 9.40
CA PHE A 105 1.95 32.98 8.08
C PHE A 105 1.19 34.32 8.21
N PRO A 106 1.85 35.39 8.62
CA PRO A 106 1.19 36.69 8.78
C PRO A 106 0.67 37.19 7.44
N ALA A 107 -0.64 37.22 7.25
CA ALA A 107 -1.25 37.54 5.96
C ALA A 107 -2.69 38.07 6.09
N GLY A 108 -2.94 39.12 6.80
CA GLY A 108 -4.25 39.81 6.83
C GLY A 108 -5.43 38.81 7.08
N THR A 109 -6.44 38.82 6.18
CA THR A 109 -7.65 38.00 6.30
C THR A 109 -7.60 36.66 5.57
N ARG A 110 -6.49 36.36 4.87
CA ARG A 110 -6.27 35.10 4.16
C ARG A 110 -4.79 34.75 4.09
N ILE A 111 -4.49 33.45 4.02
CA ILE A 111 -3.16 32.90 3.76
C ILE A 111 -3.19 32.31 2.36
N SER A 112 -2.44 32.87 1.43
CA SER A 112 -2.52 32.52 0.01
C SER A 112 -1.86 31.16 -0.27
N PHE A 113 -2.26 30.50 -1.36
CA PHE A 113 -1.66 29.27 -1.87
C PHE A 113 -0.13 29.41 -2.06
N GLN A 114 0.35 30.60 -2.46
CA GLN A 114 1.79 30.88 -2.56
C GLN A 114 2.58 30.52 -1.30
N SER A 115 1.96 30.67 -0.12
CA SER A 115 2.61 30.37 1.17
C SER A 115 2.93 28.88 1.34
N PHE A 116 2.23 28.01 0.61
CA PHE A 116 2.34 26.55 0.70
C PHE A 116 2.94 25.90 -0.55
N ILE A 117 3.42 26.68 -1.51
CA ILE A 117 3.85 26.19 -2.82
C ILE A 117 5.15 25.37 -2.75
N ASN A 118 5.91 25.47 -1.65
CA ASN A 118 7.10 24.69 -1.37
C ASN A 118 6.74 23.27 -0.90
N ARG A 119 5.98 22.56 -1.75
CA ARG A 119 5.58 21.17 -1.53
C ARG A 119 5.49 20.38 -2.83
N ALA A 120 5.57 19.07 -2.70
CA ALA A 120 5.32 18.15 -3.78
C ALA A 120 4.61 16.89 -3.25
N ALA A 121 3.56 16.48 -3.91
CA ALA A 121 2.85 15.25 -3.62
C ALA A 121 3.24 14.15 -4.64
N PHE A 122 3.47 12.93 -4.14
CA PHE A 122 3.74 11.74 -4.94
C PHE A 122 2.53 10.82 -4.84
N TRP A 123 1.71 10.81 -5.88
CA TRP A 123 0.53 9.95 -5.95
C TRP A 123 0.90 8.62 -6.57
N MET A 124 1.33 7.69 -5.76
CA MET A 124 1.88 6.42 -6.23
C MET A 124 1.07 5.24 -5.67
N ALA A 125 0.75 4.26 -6.53
CA ALA A 125 0.02 3.06 -6.15
C ALA A 125 0.65 2.34 -4.94
N THR A 126 -0.17 1.68 -4.12
CA THR A 126 0.33 0.76 -3.09
C THR A 126 1.10 -0.37 -3.78
N GLY A 127 2.29 -0.68 -3.29
CA GLY A 127 3.17 -1.71 -3.91
C GLY A 127 4.11 -1.18 -4.99
N SER A 128 3.99 0.09 -5.42
CA SER A 128 4.90 0.71 -6.41
C SER A 128 6.30 1.04 -5.85
N GLY A 129 6.56 0.76 -4.57
CA GLY A 129 7.86 1.04 -3.95
C GLY A 129 8.07 2.50 -3.55
N LYS A 130 7.02 3.19 -3.09
CA LYS A 130 7.10 4.55 -2.50
C LYS A 130 8.29 4.70 -1.54
N THR A 131 8.50 3.72 -0.66
CA THR A 131 9.59 3.75 0.33
C THR A 131 10.97 3.81 -0.32
N LEU A 132 11.17 3.15 -1.46
CA LEU A 132 12.45 3.23 -2.21
C LEU A 132 12.68 4.65 -2.75
N VAL A 133 11.62 5.27 -3.29
CA VAL A 133 11.67 6.65 -3.78
C VAL A 133 11.97 7.61 -2.62
N MET A 134 11.30 7.43 -1.46
CA MET A 134 11.58 8.24 -0.25
C MET A 134 13.03 8.14 0.20
N VAL A 135 13.56 6.93 0.32
CA VAL A 135 14.96 6.72 0.78
C VAL A 135 15.94 7.30 -0.22
N LYS A 136 15.71 7.14 -1.52
CA LYS A 136 16.57 7.74 -2.55
C LYS A 136 16.50 9.26 -2.55
N LEU A 137 15.32 9.84 -2.29
CA LEU A 137 15.13 11.29 -2.14
C LEU A 137 15.98 11.84 -0.99
N LEU A 138 16.11 11.12 0.15
CA LEU A 138 17.00 11.53 1.24
C LEU A 138 18.44 11.71 0.78
N ALA A 139 18.95 10.78 -0.03
CA ALA A 139 20.30 10.86 -0.57
C ALA A 139 20.45 12.03 -1.57
N ILE A 140 19.44 12.30 -2.39
CA ILE A 140 19.42 13.46 -3.30
C ILE A 140 19.43 14.76 -2.51
N LEU A 141 18.60 14.90 -1.47
CA LEU A 141 18.59 16.09 -0.63
C LEU A 141 19.95 16.31 0.05
N ALA A 142 20.57 15.25 0.56
CA ALA A 142 21.90 15.32 1.17
C ALA A 142 22.97 15.77 0.16
N ASP A 143 22.96 15.23 -1.05
CA ASP A 143 23.89 15.59 -2.13
C ASP A 143 23.72 17.06 -2.54
N LEU A 144 22.47 17.51 -2.75
CA LEU A 144 22.18 18.90 -3.11
C LEU A 144 22.57 19.88 -1.99
N MET A 145 22.36 19.54 -0.72
CA MET A 145 22.83 20.32 0.43
C MET A 145 24.36 20.36 0.49
N ASN A 146 25.04 19.23 0.32
CA ASN A 146 26.50 19.16 0.31
C ASN A 146 27.14 20.00 -0.80
N LYS A 147 26.45 20.16 -1.93
CA LYS A 147 26.84 21.04 -3.05
C LYS A 147 26.41 22.50 -2.86
N ASN A 148 25.73 22.83 -1.76
CA ASN A 148 25.13 24.16 -1.49
C ASN A 148 24.15 24.60 -2.61
N LEU A 149 23.45 23.68 -3.23
CA LEU A 149 22.45 23.96 -4.27
C LEU A 149 21.09 24.28 -3.65
N ILE A 150 20.80 23.70 -2.50
CA ILE A 150 19.60 23.96 -1.70
C ILE A 150 20.01 24.33 -0.25
N PRO A 151 19.15 25.02 0.52
CA PRO A 151 19.42 25.34 1.91
C PRO A 151 19.72 24.10 2.76
N HIS A 152 20.70 24.18 3.65
CA HIS A 152 20.92 23.16 4.66
C HIS A 152 19.81 23.18 5.70
N LYS A 153 19.04 22.10 5.79
CA LYS A 153 17.92 21.95 6.72
C LYS A 153 17.89 20.53 7.28
N ASP A 154 17.30 20.41 8.47
CA ASP A 154 17.05 19.09 9.05
C ASP A 154 15.97 18.34 8.27
N ILE A 155 16.10 17.02 8.20
CA ILE A 155 15.13 16.15 7.50
C ILE A 155 14.33 15.37 8.55
N LEU A 156 12.99 15.39 8.40
CA LEU A 156 12.06 14.67 9.26
C LEU A 156 11.17 13.74 8.43
N ILE A 157 11.06 12.48 8.82
CA ILE A 157 10.11 11.51 8.27
C ILE A 157 9.00 11.28 9.27
N LEU A 158 7.76 11.44 8.83
CA LEU A 158 6.58 11.13 9.63
C LEU A 158 5.73 10.06 8.93
N ALA A 159 5.37 9.03 9.69
CA ALA A 159 4.47 7.98 9.24
C ALA A 159 3.40 7.70 10.32
N PRO A 160 2.23 7.15 9.96
CA PRO A 160 1.12 6.95 10.91
C PRO A 160 1.39 5.83 11.91
N LYS A 161 2.33 4.88 11.62
CA LYS A 161 2.54 3.66 12.40
C LYS A 161 4.00 3.23 12.47
N ASP A 162 4.33 2.50 13.54
CA ASP A 162 5.70 2.00 13.78
C ASP A 162 6.13 0.94 12.76
N GLU A 163 5.20 0.15 12.23
CA GLU A 163 5.49 -0.87 11.20
C GLU A 163 6.02 -0.23 9.91
N ILE A 164 5.45 0.91 9.52
CA ILE A 164 5.91 1.67 8.34
C ILE A 164 7.30 2.25 8.61
N LEU A 165 7.51 2.80 9.80
CA LEU A 165 8.85 3.31 10.21
C LEU A 165 9.89 2.19 10.23
N SER A 166 9.51 0.98 10.65
CA SER A 166 10.39 -0.19 10.64
C SER A 166 10.76 -0.62 9.21
N GLN A 167 9.81 -0.58 8.27
CA GLN A 167 10.07 -0.83 6.85
C GLN A 167 11.02 0.22 6.25
N ILE A 168 10.80 1.51 6.57
CA ILE A 168 11.72 2.58 6.12
C ILE A 168 13.13 2.32 6.64
N LYS A 169 13.27 1.94 7.92
CA LYS A 169 14.57 1.61 8.53
C LYS A 169 15.26 0.43 7.81
N GLU A 170 14.50 -0.60 7.48
CA GLU A 170 15.04 -1.75 6.73
C GLU A 170 15.55 -1.33 5.35
N HIS A 171 14.79 -0.51 4.62
CA HIS A 171 15.20 0.00 3.30
C HIS A 171 16.41 0.92 3.38
N ILE A 172 16.51 1.78 4.41
CA ILE A 172 17.70 2.60 4.68
C ILE A 172 18.92 1.71 4.93
N ASN A 173 18.78 0.64 5.73
CA ASN A 173 19.87 -0.30 5.98
C ASN A 173 20.34 -1.00 4.69
N LYS A 174 19.41 -1.34 3.78
CA LYS A 174 19.74 -1.90 2.46
C LYS A 174 20.41 -0.87 1.57
N PHE A 175 19.92 0.37 1.55
CA PHE A 175 20.47 1.48 0.79
C PHE A 175 21.91 1.79 1.21
N ASN A 176 22.16 1.88 2.52
CA ASN A 176 23.47 2.20 3.08
C ASN A 176 24.57 1.18 2.70
N LYS A 177 24.19 -0.07 2.34
CA LYS A 177 25.12 -1.04 1.78
C LYS A 177 25.49 -0.64 0.35
N GLY A 178 26.55 0.13 0.18
CA GLY A 178 27.06 0.58 -1.12
C GLY A 178 26.65 2.02 -1.52
N ALA A 179 26.06 2.79 -0.60
CA ALA A 179 25.78 4.20 -0.82
C ALA A 179 27.01 5.08 -0.53
N GLU A 180 27.20 6.14 -1.34
CA GLU A 180 28.24 7.15 -1.08
C GLU A 180 27.89 8.01 0.14
N ILE A 181 26.58 8.23 0.39
CA ILE A 181 26.06 9.00 1.53
C ILE A 181 25.31 8.03 2.44
N THR A 182 25.77 7.90 3.67
CA THR A 182 25.13 7.09 4.71
C THR A 182 24.00 7.85 5.37
N ILE A 183 22.81 7.28 5.44
CA ILE A 183 21.65 7.83 6.11
C ILE A 183 21.59 7.28 7.54
N ASN A 184 21.77 8.15 8.54
CA ASN A 184 21.66 7.82 9.96
C ASN A 184 20.25 8.17 10.45
N LEU A 185 19.40 7.13 10.65
CA LEU A 185 18.04 7.32 11.13
C LEU A 185 18.01 7.50 12.66
N ARG A 186 17.50 8.65 13.13
CA ARG A 186 17.46 9.06 14.54
C ARG A 186 16.03 9.31 15.00
N ASN A 187 15.75 8.97 16.25
CA ASN A 187 14.44 9.32 16.83
C ASN A 187 14.34 10.84 17.01
N LEU A 188 13.18 11.44 16.67
CA LEU A 188 12.96 12.89 16.78
C LEU A 188 13.19 13.43 18.19
N LYS A 189 13.00 12.62 19.24
CA LYS A 189 13.31 13.00 20.64
C LYS A 189 14.79 13.32 20.88
N GLU A 190 15.67 12.87 20.00
CA GLU A 190 17.11 13.14 20.06
C GLU A 190 17.50 14.44 19.36
N TRP A 191 16.60 15.04 18.59
CA TRP A 191 16.90 16.19 17.73
C TRP A 191 17.53 17.37 18.48
N GLU A 192 16.97 17.78 19.62
CA GLU A 192 17.51 18.92 20.39
C GLU A 192 18.95 18.70 20.89
N LYS A 193 19.31 17.45 21.17
CA LYS A 193 20.67 17.09 21.59
C LYS A 193 21.65 17.10 20.42
N ILE A 194 21.17 16.70 19.23
CA ILE A 194 22.00 16.51 18.05
C ILE A 194 22.16 17.81 17.25
N LYS A 195 21.12 18.66 17.16
CA LYS A 195 21.16 19.93 16.41
C LYS A 195 22.33 20.84 16.81
N ASN A 196 22.75 20.81 18.07
CA ASN A 196 23.85 21.60 18.61
C ASN A 196 25.23 20.95 18.40
N GLN A 197 25.27 19.66 17.96
CA GLN A 197 26.50 18.92 17.72
C GLN A 197 26.91 18.85 16.23
N GLN A 198 26.07 19.35 15.34
CA GLN A 198 26.23 19.26 13.87
C GLN A 198 27.27 20.27 13.28
N SER A 199 28.17 20.82 14.06
CA SER A 199 29.20 21.77 13.56
C SER A 199 30.29 21.12 12.68
N VAL A 200 30.31 19.81 12.52
CA VAL A 200 31.23 19.10 11.61
C VAL A 200 30.40 18.32 10.57
N PHE A 201 30.12 18.97 9.45
CA PHE A 201 29.47 18.31 8.31
C PHE A 201 30.41 17.24 7.74
N ASN A 202 30.16 16.00 8.12
CA ASN A 202 30.71 14.86 7.39
C ASN A 202 29.89 14.71 6.09
N LYS A 203 30.47 15.09 4.94
CA LYS A 203 29.81 15.04 3.63
C LYS A 203 29.31 13.63 3.23
N SER A 204 29.83 12.61 3.90
CA SER A 204 29.44 11.21 3.66
C SER A 204 28.30 10.71 4.54
N GLU A 205 27.76 11.54 5.44
CA GLU A 205 26.69 11.13 6.35
C GLU A 205 25.63 12.20 6.51
N ILE A 206 24.36 11.76 6.66
CA ILE A 206 23.26 12.66 7.00
C ILE A 206 22.41 12.07 8.12
N ASN A 207 22.05 12.91 9.11
CA ASN A 207 21.07 12.56 10.12
C ASN A 207 19.66 12.85 9.60
N VAL A 208 18.78 11.85 9.66
CA VAL A 208 17.38 11.93 9.31
C VAL A 208 16.57 11.55 10.55
N PHE A 209 15.69 12.44 10.97
CA PHE A 209 14.84 12.21 12.12
C PHE A 209 13.55 11.52 11.72
N TYR A 210 13.02 10.66 12.57
CA TYR A 210 11.76 9.97 12.33
C TYR A 210 10.86 9.98 13.56
N TYR A 211 9.56 10.02 13.32
CA TYR A 211 8.57 9.88 14.38
C TYR A 211 7.20 9.44 13.84
N ARG A 212 6.30 9.10 14.77
CA ARG A 212 4.90 8.85 14.41
C ARG A 212 4.15 10.17 14.27
N ALA A 213 3.43 10.33 13.15
CA ALA A 213 2.66 11.54 12.86
C ALA A 213 1.53 11.80 13.88
N ASP A 214 0.91 10.73 14.40
CA ASP A 214 -0.18 10.81 15.38
C ASP A 214 0.29 11.18 16.80
N ASN A 215 1.58 11.12 17.05
CA ASN A 215 2.20 11.52 18.32
C ASN A 215 2.73 12.97 18.31
N ILE A 216 2.50 13.74 17.25
CA ILE A 216 2.78 15.18 17.22
C ILE A 216 1.48 15.92 17.55
N ALA A 217 1.49 16.75 18.58
CA ALA A 217 0.31 17.42 19.10
C ALA A 217 0.64 18.79 19.74
N ASP A 218 -0.39 19.57 20.05
CA ASP A 218 -0.27 20.77 20.88
C ASP A 218 -0.20 20.44 22.38
N LYS A 219 0.19 21.44 23.19
CA LYS A 219 0.29 21.30 24.66
C LYS A 219 -1.02 20.86 25.32
N GLU A 220 -2.15 21.38 24.83
CA GLU A 220 -3.47 21.05 25.40
C GLU A 220 -3.83 19.58 25.14
N THR A 221 -3.57 19.08 23.96
CA THR A 221 -3.80 17.68 23.58
C THR A 221 -2.89 16.73 24.36
N ILE A 222 -1.64 17.15 24.64
CA ILE A 222 -0.68 16.37 25.45
C ILE A 222 -1.15 16.30 26.90
N ALA A 223 -1.61 17.43 27.46
CA ALA A 223 -2.07 17.49 28.85
C ALA A 223 -3.32 16.64 29.15
N LYS A 224 -4.15 16.39 28.12
CA LYS A 224 -5.39 15.59 28.26
C LYS A 224 -5.18 14.07 28.20
N LYS A 225 -4.02 13.59 27.76
CA LYS A 225 -3.73 12.17 27.60
C LYS A 225 -2.33 11.85 28.15
N GLU A 226 -2.26 11.17 29.25
CA GLU A 226 -1.02 10.78 29.98
C GLU A 226 -0.05 9.84 29.22
N ASN A 227 -0.01 9.83 27.91
CA ASN A 227 0.93 9.01 27.16
C ASN A 227 2.21 9.80 26.87
N GLY A 228 3.30 9.51 27.59
CA GLY A 228 4.65 10.10 27.44
C GLY A 228 5.33 9.90 26.07
N SER A 229 4.60 9.40 25.05
CA SER A 229 5.08 9.23 23.68
C SER A 229 4.84 10.46 22.81
N ARG A 230 4.07 11.47 23.25
CA ARG A 230 3.73 12.64 22.43
C ARG A 230 4.80 13.72 22.49
N ILE A 231 5.02 14.38 21.35
CA ILE A 231 5.92 15.54 21.20
C ILE A 231 5.06 16.77 20.91
N ASN A 232 5.35 17.86 21.64
CA ASN A 232 4.78 19.16 21.31
C ASN A 232 5.40 19.70 20.02
N TYR A 233 4.54 20.02 19.01
CA TYR A 233 5.00 20.54 17.73
C TYR A 233 5.81 21.85 17.89
N GLU A 234 5.51 22.69 18.89
CA GLU A 234 6.27 23.92 19.14
C GLU A 234 7.73 23.64 19.50
N SER A 235 8.01 22.54 20.24
CA SER A 235 9.39 22.18 20.61
C SER A 235 10.25 21.77 19.42
N ILE A 236 9.60 21.34 18.33
CA ILE A 236 10.27 20.92 17.09
C ILE A 236 10.01 21.88 15.93
N TYR A 237 9.47 23.07 16.18
CA TYR A 237 9.09 24.03 15.13
C TYR A 237 10.28 24.45 14.25
N ASN A 238 11.49 24.59 14.83
CA ASN A 238 12.73 24.91 14.11
C ASN A 238 12.57 26.09 13.11
N SER A 239 11.77 27.08 13.48
CA SER A 239 11.45 28.24 12.59
C SER A 239 10.90 27.79 11.21
N GLY A 240 10.20 26.67 11.14
CA GLY A 240 9.67 26.12 9.89
C GLY A 240 10.72 25.57 8.92
N ASN A 241 11.93 25.24 9.39
CA ASN A 241 13.08 24.85 8.57
C ASN A 241 13.23 23.33 8.42
N TRP A 242 12.16 22.60 8.17
CA TRP A 242 12.22 21.16 7.93
C TRP A 242 12.08 20.81 6.45
N TYR A 243 12.89 19.86 5.97
CA TYR A 243 12.53 19.00 4.86
C TYR A 243 11.71 17.85 5.42
N LEU A 244 10.39 17.93 5.25
CA LEU A 244 9.44 16.99 5.86
C LEU A 244 8.95 15.99 4.83
N ILE A 245 9.17 14.71 5.10
CA ILE A 245 8.64 13.61 4.30
C ILE A 245 7.48 12.97 5.06
N LEU A 246 6.29 12.96 4.44
CA LEU A 246 5.10 12.31 4.96
C LEU A 246 4.83 11.02 4.19
N ASP A 247 4.68 9.89 4.89
CA ASP A 247 4.20 8.63 4.30
C ASP A 247 2.81 8.33 4.84
N GLU A 248 1.78 8.49 3.99
CA GLU A 248 0.39 8.24 4.33
C GLU A 248 -0.10 9.01 5.59
N ALA A 249 0.59 10.07 6.00
CA ALA A 249 0.33 10.80 7.24
C ALA A 249 -0.79 11.85 7.16
N HIS A 250 -1.43 12.01 5.99
CA HIS A 250 -2.41 13.07 5.69
C HIS A 250 -3.87 12.68 5.99
N LYS A 251 -4.18 11.54 6.60
CA LYS A 251 -5.54 10.95 6.59
C LYS A 251 -6.42 11.24 7.79
N GLY A 252 -7.58 11.78 7.53
CA GLY A 252 -9.04 11.52 7.61
C GLY A 252 -9.71 11.71 8.90
N GLU A 253 -9.58 12.49 9.85
CA GLU A 253 -10.52 12.95 10.89
C GLU A 253 -10.30 14.44 11.21
N LYS A 254 -11.25 15.09 11.95
CA LYS A 254 -11.08 16.49 12.38
C LYS A 254 -9.73 16.75 13.07
N GLU A 255 -9.15 15.75 13.72
CA GLU A 255 -7.79 15.79 14.27
C GLU A 255 -6.68 15.83 13.22
N THR A 256 -6.91 15.34 12.00
CA THR A 256 -5.94 15.39 10.91
C THR A 256 -5.85 16.76 10.28
N SER A 257 -6.90 17.55 10.28
CA SER A 257 -6.80 18.94 9.81
C SER A 257 -5.84 19.75 10.68
N LYS A 258 -5.84 19.56 11.99
CA LYS A 258 -4.86 20.19 12.91
C LYS A 258 -3.43 19.71 12.65
N ARG A 259 -3.23 18.41 12.37
CA ARG A 259 -1.89 17.88 12.04
C ARG A 259 -1.36 18.44 10.74
N GLN A 260 -2.18 18.62 9.73
CA GLN A 260 -1.75 19.27 8.48
C GLN A 260 -1.29 20.70 8.73
N GLN A 261 -1.93 21.43 9.64
CA GLN A 261 -1.48 22.75 10.04
C GLN A 261 -0.08 22.70 10.70
N TYR A 262 0.17 21.71 11.57
CA TYR A 262 1.51 21.54 12.16
C TYR A 262 2.54 21.27 11.07
N PHE A 263 2.22 20.42 10.08
CA PHE A 263 3.13 20.14 8.97
C PHE A 263 3.37 21.37 8.09
N MET A 264 2.35 22.18 7.84
CA MET A 264 2.49 23.46 7.14
C MET A 264 3.41 24.42 7.91
N ALA A 265 3.21 24.56 9.23
CA ALA A 265 4.07 25.40 10.07
C ALA A 265 5.52 24.88 10.10
N LEU A 266 5.73 23.59 10.27
CA LEU A 266 7.06 22.96 10.28
C LEU A 266 7.82 23.13 8.96
N THR A 267 7.13 23.32 7.85
CA THR A 267 7.72 23.44 6.50
C THR A 267 7.63 24.84 5.91
N GLN A 268 7.22 25.83 6.67
CA GLN A 268 7.04 27.23 6.21
C GLN A 268 8.22 27.74 5.38
N ASN A 269 9.42 27.53 5.87
CA ASN A 269 10.70 27.90 5.24
C ASN A 269 11.45 26.67 4.67
N GLY A 270 10.89 25.48 4.83
CA GLY A 270 11.42 24.21 4.35
C GLY A 270 10.78 23.73 3.05
N PHE A 271 10.53 22.43 3.00
CA PHE A 271 9.82 21.80 1.89
C PHE A 271 9.04 20.56 2.38
N LEU A 272 7.82 20.37 1.88
CA LEU A 272 6.98 19.22 2.19
C LEU A 272 6.94 18.21 1.03
N PHE A 273 7.34 16.99 1.29
CA PHE A 273 7.24 15.84 0.39
C PHE A 273 6.16 14.91 0.91
N ASN A 274 5.01 14.83 0.23
CA ASN A 274 3.86 14.05 0.68
C ASN A 274 3.66 12.82 -0.21
N PHE A 275 3.72 11.62 0.36
CA PHE A 275 3.57 10.34 -0.34
C PHE A 275 2.25 9.67 0.02
N SER A 276 1.44 9.32 -0.98
CA SER A 276 0.20 8.56 -0.78
C SER A 276 -0.21 7.77 -2.01
N ALA A 277 -1.02 6.74 -1.78
CA ALA A 277 -1.77 6.06 -2.84
C ALA A 277 -3.14 6.72 -3.10
N THR A 278 -3.59 7.62 -2.23
CA THR A 278 -4.96 8.14 -2.24
C THR A 278 -4.99 9.58 -1.74
N PHE A 279 -4.83 10.55 -2.61
CA PHE A 279 -5.06 11.96 -2.28
C PHE A 279 -6.52 12.34 -2.52
N THR A 280 -7.07 13.15 -1.62
CA THR A 280 -8.43 13.69 -1.70
C THR A 280 -8.46 15.20 -1.50
N ASP A 281 -7.36 15.78 -1.02
CA ASP A 281 -7.21 17.21 -0.77
C ASP A 281 -6.76 17.93 -2.04
N ASP A 282 -7.42 19.03 -2.37
CA ASP A 282 -7.14 19.79 -3.60
C ASP A 282 -5.72 20.38 -3.63
N LEU A 283 -5.17 20.72 -2.46
CA LEU A 283 -3.80 21.21 -2.35
C LEU A 283 -2.78 20.14 -2.72
N ASP A 284 -2.95 18.92 -2.21
CA ASP A 284 -2.08 17.79 -2.54
C ASP A 284 -2.24 17.38 -4.01
N ILE A 285 -3.48 17.40 -4.53
CA ILE A 285 -3.76 17.10 -5.94
C ILE A 285 -3.09 18.13 -6.86
N ALA A 286 -3.26 19.43 -6.58
CA ALA A 286 -2.65 20.51 -7.40
C ALA A 286 -1.13 20.44 -7.39
N THR A 287 -0.53 20.08 -6.27
CA THR A 287 0.92 19.96 -6.07
C THR A 287 1.48 18.57 -6.34
N THR A 288 0.72 17.68 -6.97
CA THR A 288 1.22 16.35 -7.37
C THR A 288 2.30 16.51 -8.44
N VAL A 289 3.52 16.10 -8.09
CA VAL A 289 4.70 16.11 -8.96
C VAL A 289 4.84 14.84 -9.78
N PHE A 290 4.25 13.76 -9.30
CA PHE A 290 4.28 12.45 -9.95
C PHE A 290 3.00 11.68 -9.65
N ASP A 291 2.24 11.38 -10.69
CA ASP A 291 1.02 10.58 -10.66
C ASP A 291 1.26 9.22 -11.29
N TYR A 292 1.27 8.18 -10.47
CA TYR A 292 1.48 6.80 -10.89
C TYR A 292 0.48 5.89 -10.17
N LYS A 293 -0.77 6.00 -10.59
CA LYS A 293 -1.91 5.30 -9.99
C LYS A 293 -1.96 3.83 -10.36
N LEU A 294 -2.89 3.12 -9.73
CA LEU A 294 -3.04 1.68 -9.85
C LEU A 294 -3.27 1.22 -11.31
N ASP A 295 -4.07 1.95 -12.07
CA ASP A 295 -4.36 1.62 -13.48
C ASP A 295 -3.11 1.69 -14.37
N THR A 296 -2.33 2.75 -14.25
CA THR A 296 -1.05 2.91 -14.97
C THR A 296 -0.06 1.82 -14.56
N PHE A 297 0.06 1.57 -13.24
CA PHE A 297 0.91 0.50 -12.70
C PHE A 297 0.57 -0.87 -13.31
N LEU A 298 -0.72 -1.19 -13.40
CA LEU A 298 -1.17 -2.45 -14.00
C LEU A 298 -1.01 -2.48 -15.53
N LYS A 299 -1.30 -1.38 -16.23
CA LYS A 299 -1.14 -1.30 -17.70
C LYS A 299 0.30 -1.47 -18.16
N GLU A 300 1.26 -0.97 -17.38
CA GLU A 300 2.70 -1.12 -17.67
C GLU A 300 3.28 -2.49 -17.28
N GLY A 301 2.44 -3.43 -16.87
CA GLY A 301 2.83 -4.80 -16.56
C GLY A 301 3.30 -5.03 -15.13
N TYR A 302 3.34 -4.01 -14.29
CA TYR A 302 3.63 -4.16 -12.87
C TYR A 302 2.38 -4.67 -12.14
N GLY A 303 2.57 -5.64 -11.26
CA GLY A 303 1.46 -6.22 -10.52
C GLY A 303 0.58 -7.20 -11.32
N LYS A 304 -0.23 -7.96 -10.58
CA LYS A 304 -1.18 -8.93 -11.11
C LYS A 304 -2.36 -8.25 -11.79
N LYS A 305 -2.93 -8.88 -12.80
CA LYS A 305 -4.23 -8.50 -13.37
C LYS A 305 -5.29 -8.51 -12.27
N LEU A 306 -6.18 -7.55 -12.25
CA LEU A 306 -7.20 -7.43 -11.21
C LEU A 306 -8.58 -7.77 -11.75
N TYR A 307 -9.23 -8.76 -11.13
CA TYR A 307 -10.59 -9.18 -11.43
C TYR A 307 -11.47 -8.99 -10.20
N ILE A 308 -12.60 -8.31 -10.37
CA ILE A 308 -13.65 -8.25 -9.35
C ILE A 308 -14.77 -9.16 -9.82
N ALA A 309 -14.96 -10.27 -9.12
CA ALA A 309 -15.94 -11.26 -9.52
C ALA A 309 -17.38 -10.77 -9.30
N ASP A 310 -18.27 -11.09 -10.24
CA ASP A 310 -19.70 -10.79 -10.14
C ASP A 310 -20.43 -11.75 -9.18
N SER A 311 -19.85 -11.92 -7.99
CA SER A 311 -20.43 -12.73 -6.92
C SER A 311 -20.51 -11.87 -5.68
N ASP A 312 -21.72 -11.43 -5.33
CA ASP A 312 -21.92 -10.80 -4.03
C ASP A 312 -21.94 -11.87 -2.94
N PHE A 313 -21.03 -11.74 -1.97
CA PHE A 313 -21.32 -12.31 -0.67
C PHE A 313 -22.41 -11.43 -0.06
N LYS A 314 -23.67 -11.80 -0.14
CA LYS A 314 -24.69 -11.06 0.59
C LYS A 314 -24.37 -11.11 2.09
N ASN A 315 -24.71 -10.03 2.79
CA ASN A 315 -24.42 -9.83 4.20
C ASN A 315 -24.63 -11.12 5.01
N PHE A 316 -23.60 -11.55 5.71
CA PHE A 316 -23.70 -12.70 6.60
C PHE A 316 -24.50 -12.39 7.87
N ASN A 317 -24.71 -11.09 8.19
CA ASN A 317 -25.42 -10.66 9.38
C ASN A 317 -26.92 -10.97 9.29
N LYS A 318 -27.47 -11.48 10.37
CA LYS A 318 -28.90 -11.62 10.64
C LYS A 318 -29.55 -10.23 10.82
N GLY A 319 -29.76 -9.51 9.74
CA GLY A 319 -30.74 -8.44 9.70
C GLY A 319 -31.94 -9.00 9.00
N MET A 320 -33.06 -9.13 9.71
CA MET A 320 -34.44 -9.34 9.26
C MET A 320 -34.59 -9.56 7.75
N ASP A 321 -35.18 -10.70 7.36
CA ASP A 321 -35.83 -10.99 6.08
C ASP A 321 -34.98 -11.21 4.82
N ASP A 322 -33.71 -11.58 4.88
CA ASP A 322 -33.03 -12.06 3.69
C ASP A 322 -32.85 -13.58 3.69
N ASP A 323 -33.67 -14.23 2.86
CA ASP A 323 -33.69 -15.64 2.50
C ASP A 323 -32.43 -16.14 1.76
N PHE A 324 -31.24 -15.82 2.28
CA PHE A 324 -30.04 -16.51 1.81
C PHE A 324 -29.95 -17.87 2.48
N SER A 325 -30.25 -18.90 1.71
CA SER A 325 -30.01 -20.25 2.19
C SER A 325 -28.52 -20.41 2.53
N THR A 326 -28.21 -21.14 3.59
CA THR A 326 -26.85 -21.52 3.96
C THR A 326 -26.08 -22.16 2.79
N ASN A 327 -26.81 -22.75 1.83
CA ASN A 327 -26.25 -23.37 0.63
C ASN A 327 -25.71 -22.36 -0.39
N GLU A 328 -26.38 -21.21 -0.58
CA GLU A 328 -25.88 -20.15 -1.50
C GLU A 328 -24.58 -19.53 -0.98
N LYS A 329 -24.49 -19.29 0.34
CA LYS A 329 -23.25 -18.80 0.97
C LYS A 329 -22.11 -19.82 0.83
N LYS A 330 -22.39 -21.11 1.00
CA LYS A 330 -21.41 -22.18 0.75
C LYS A 330 -20.97 -22.22 -0.71
N ASP A 331 -21.89 -22.06 -1.65
CA ASP A 331 -21.60 -22.02 -3.08
C ASP A 331 -20.62 -20.89 -3.42
N ILE A 332 -20.83 -19.70 -2.90
CA ILE A 332 -19.95 -18.57 -3.15
C ILE A 332 -18.55 -18.82 -2.56
N ILE A 333 -18.45 -19.35 -1.33
CA ILE A 333 -17.17 -19.73 -0.73
C ILE A 333 -16.50 -20.82 -1.59
N ALA A 334 -17.26 -21.83 -2.03
CA ALA A 334 -16.74 -22.88 -2.89
C ALA A 334 -16.20 -22.31 -4.23
N GLN A 335 -16.86 -21.31 -4.82
CA GLN A 335 -16.39 -20.63 -6.03
C GLN A 335 -15.03 -19.93 -5.82
N THR A 336 -14.84 -19.25 -4.69
CA THR A 336 -13.53 -18.64 -4.38
C THR A 336 -12.44 -19.69 -4.21
N LEU A 337 -12.78 -20.82 -3.57
CA LEU A 337 -11.86 -21.95 -3.38
C LEU A 337 -11.56 -22.69 -4.70
N ILE A 338 -12.50 -22.71 -5.66
CA ILE A 338 -12.29 -23.29 -7.01
C ILE A 338 -11.23 -22.48 -7.77
N ILE A 339 -11.36 -21.16 -7.80
CA ILE A 339 -10.34 -20.28 -8.41
C ILE A 339 -8.98 -20.47 -7.74
N PHE A 340 -8.97 -20.52 -6.40
CA PHE A 340 -7.73 -20.76 -5.66
C PHE A 340 -7.12 -22.13 -5.97
N ALA A 341 -7.95 -23.18 -6.08
CA ALA A 341 -7.48 -24.54 -6.41
C ALA A 341 -6.79 -24.60 -7.77
N LEU A 342 -7.34 -23.91 -8.76
CA LEU A 342 -6.70 -23.78 -10.08
C LEU A 342 -5.36 -23.05 -9.99
N ALA A 343 -5.29 -21.94 -9.27
CA ALA A 343 -4.03 -21.24 -9.06
C ALA A 343 -2.96 -22.17 -8.45
N LYS A 344 -3.33 -23.02 -7.49
CA LYS A 344 -2.43 -24.03 -6.90
C LYS A 344 -2.02 -25.10 -7.91
N GLU A 345 -2.92 -25.56 -8.78
CA GLU A 345 -2.58 -26.54 -9.84
C GLU A 345 -1.57 -25.94 -10.83
N HIS A 346 -1.80 -24.70 -11.29
CA HIS A 346 -0.88 -24.00 -12.18
C HIS A 346 0.47 -23.75 -11.52
N PHE A 347 0.48 -23.38 -10.24
CA PHE A 347 1.72 -23.27 -9.48
C PHE A 347 2.50 -24.59 -9.45
N HIS A 348 1.83 -25.72 -9.20
CA HIS A 348 2.50 -27.03 -9.22
C HIS A 348 3.06 -27.38 -10.60
N LYS A 349 2.33 -27.10 -11.68
CA LYS A 349 2.85 -27.27 -13.05
C LYS A 349 4.06 -26.35 -13.30
N MET A 350 3.99 -25.09 -12.87
CA MET A 350 5.09 -24.13 -12.99
C MET A 350 6.36 -24.61 -12.27
N GLN A 351 6.21 -25.21 -11.07
CA GLN A 351 7.34 -25.78 -10.32
C GLN A 351 7.99 -26.99 -11.02
N THR A 352 7.32 -27.63 -11.99
CA THR A 352 7.95 -28.67 -12.84
C THR A 352 8.80 -28.07 -13.96
N ILE A 353 8.54 -26.83 -14.37
CA ILE A 353 9.34 -26.11 -15.36
C ILE A 353 10.57 -25.52 -14.68
N SER A 354 10.37 -24.74 -13.60
CA SER A 354 11.45 -24.22 -12.77
C SER A 354 10.97 -23.99 -11.34
N LYS A 355 11.77 -24.45 -10.35
CA LYS A 355 11.44 -24.35 -8.92
C LYS A 355 11.43 -22.91 -8.38
N ASN A 356 12.01 -21.96 -9.11
CA ASN A 356 12.13 -20.57 -8.68
C ASN A 356 11.09 -19.64 -9.36
N LEU A 357 10.14 -20.22 -10.11
CA LEU A 357 9.09 -19.45 -10.76
C LEU A 357 7.89 -19.31 -9.84
N TYR A 358 7.46 -18.07 -9.66
CA TYR A 358 6.30 -17.65 -8.87
C TYR A 358 6.33 -18.09 -7.40
N HIS A 359 5.50 -17.47 -6.61
CA HIS A 359 5.24 -17.83 -5.21
C HIS A 359 3.99 -18.70 -5.10
N ALA A 360 3.96 -19.57 -4.09
CA ALA A 360 2.79 -20.40 -3.83
C ALA A 360 1.55 -19.54 -3.59
N PRO A 361 0.43 -19.76 -4.32
CA PRO A 361 -0.80 -19.01 -4.17
C PRO A 361 -1.32 -18.95 -2.74
N LEU A 362 -2.02 -17.88 -2.40
CA LEU A 362 -2.64 -17.63 -1.10
C LEU A 362 -4.02 -17.00 -1.31
N LEU A 363 -5.02 -17.54 -0.59
CA LEU A 363 -6.33 -16.93 -0.46
C LEU A 363 -6.39 -16.16 0.85
N ILE A 364 -6.84 -14.89 0.80
CA ILE A 364 -7.00 -14.05 1.98
C ILE A 364 -8.48 -13.73 2.15
N THR A 365 -9.01 -13.93 3.35
CA THR A 365 -10.35 -13.49 3.70
C THR A 365 -10.28 -12.42 4.79
N LEU A 366 -10.80 -11.25 4.47
CA LEU A 366 -10.75 -10.03 5.29
C LEU A 366 -12.14 -9.60 5.70
N ALA A 367 -12.33 -9.34 6.99
CA ALA A 367 -13.54 -8.75 7.52
C ALA A 367 -13.25 -7.44 8.26
N ASN A 368 -14.25 -6.57 8.32
CA ASN A 368 -14.10 -5.25 8.95
C ASN A 368 -13.96 -5.33 10.47
N SER A 369 -14.57 -6.34 11.12
CA SER A 369 -14.43 -6.58 12.57
C SER A 369 -14.34 -8.07 12.90
N VAL A 370 -13.55 -8.39 13.93
CA VAL A 370 -13.36 -9.77 14.44
C VAL A 370 -14.13 -9.97 15.76
N ASN A 371 -14.59 -8.90 16.41
CA ASN A 371 -14.94 -8.87 17.82
C ASN A 371 -16.44 -8.93 18.15
N THR A 372 -17.32 -9.20 17.19
CA THR A 372 -18.76 -9.38 17.49
C THR A 372 -19.12 -10.85 17.53
N GLU A 373 -20.03 -11.26 18.44
CA GLU A 373 -20.49 -12.65 18.60
C GLU A 373 -21.06 -13.27 17.32
N GLU A 374 -21.44 -12.44 16.35
CA GLU A 374 -21.95 -12.83 15.03
C GLU A 374 -20.96 -12.41 13.90
N ALA A 375 -19.65 -12.43 14.18
CA ALA A 375 -18.67 -12.00 13.19
C ALA A 375 -18.77 -12.86 11.92
N ASP A 376 -18.77 -12.19 10.78
CA ASP A 376 -18.83 -12.83 9.46
C ASP A 376 -17.72 -13.86 9.25
N LEU A 377 -16.57 -13.68 9.89
CA LEU A 377 -15.49 -14.66 9.90
C LEU A 377 -15.89 -15.97 10.57
N LYS A 378 -16.77 -15.95 11.60
CA LYS A 378 -17.33 -17.15 12.25
C LYS A 378 -18.16 -17.94 11.26
N ILE A 379 -19.05 -17.25 10.55
CA ILE A 379 -19.94 -17.90 9.56
C ILE A 379 -19.09 -18.44 8.42
N PHE A 380 -18.14 -17.65 7.90
CA PHE A 380 -17.21 -18.11 6.87
C PHE A 380 -16.48 -19.39 7.31
N TYR A 381 -15.93 -19.41 8.52
CA TYR A 381 -15.23 -20.57 9.06
C TYR A 381 -16.15 -21.80 9.16
N LYS A 382 -17.37 -21.65 9.69
CA LYS A 382 -18.33 -22.76 9.80
C LYS A 382 -18.67 -23.35 8.44
N LEU A 383 -18.93 -22.50 7.44
CA LEU A 383 -19.24 -22.94 6.08
C LEU A 383 -18.01 -23.59 5.41
N LEU A 384 -16.81 -23.06 5.65
CA LEU A 384 -15.56 -23.68 5.20
C LEU A 384 -15.37 -25.07 5.83
N ALA A 385 -15.67 -25.23 7.11
CA ALA A 385 -15.61 -26.53 7.79
C ALA A 385 -16.62 -27.55 7.20
N GLU A 386 -17.80 -27.10 6.79
CA GLU A 386 -18.74 -27.95 6.07
C GLU A 386 -18.22 -28.36 4.68
N ILE A 387 -17.62 -27.43 3.95
CA ILE A 387 -16.96 -27.72 2.66
C ILE A 387 -15.83 -28.74 2.87
N ALA A 388 -15.01 -28.59 3.91
CA ALA A 388 -13.94 -29.52 4.25
C ALA A 388 -14.46 -30.94 4.51
N ARG A 389 -15.64 -31.07 5.12
CA ARG A 389 -16.33 -32.34 5.31
C ARG A 389 -17.04 -32.88 4.05
N GLY A 390 -16.99 -32.13 2.95
CA GLY A 390 -17.64 -32.48 1.69
C GLY A 390 -19.15 -32.21 1.66
N ILE A 391 -19.68 -31.44 2.61
CA ILE A 391 -21.10 -31.07 2.73
C ILE A 391 -21.38 -29.83 1.86
N PHE A 392 -21.19 -29.99 0.54
CA PHE A 392 -21.52 -28.98 -0.49
C PHE A 392 -21.66 -29.66 -1.87
N ASN A 393 -22.33 -28.97 -2.78
CA ASN A 393 -22.46 -29.46 -4.16
C ASN A 393 -21.34 -28.82 -5.03
N PHE A 394 -20.23 -29.56 -5.18
CA PHE A 394 -19.07 -29.13 -5.94
C PHE A 394 -19.39 -28.80 -7.41
N GLU A 395 -20.17 -29.67 -8.08
CA GLU A 395 -20.52 -29.50 -9.49
C GLU A 395 -21.46 -28.29 -9.69
N ALA A 396 -22.41 -28.08 -8.77
CA ALA A 396 -23.27 -26.90 -8.84
C ALA A 396 -22.46 -25.61 -8.64
N ALA A 397 -21.57 -25.54 -7.64
CA ALA A 397 -20.71 -24.37 -7.41
C ALA A 397 -19.82 -24.08 -8.62
N LYS A 398 -19.25 -25.11 -9.24
CA LYS A 398 -18.44 -25.02 -10.45
C LYS A 398 -19.24 -24.48 -11.65
N ASN A 399 -20.42 -25.06 -11.92
CA ASN A 399 -21.27 -24.65 -13.02
C ASN A 399 -21.80 -23.21 -12.83
N ASN A 400 -22.16 -22.83 -11.61
CA ASN A 400 -22.58 -21.48 -11.28
C ASN A 400 -21.44 -20.46 -11.51
N LEU A 401 -20.21 -20.80 -11.14
CA LEU A 401 -19.05 -19.96 -11.41
C LEU A 401 -18.82 -19.80 -12.91
N VAL A 402 -18.85 -20.90 -13.67
CA VAL A 402 -18.71 -20.89 -15.14
C VAL A 402 -19.76 -20.00 -15.78
N ALA A 403 -21.03 -20.17 -15.41
CA ALA A 403 -22.13 -19.37 -15.96
C ALA A 403 -21.96 -17.86 -15.68
N LYS A 404 -21.46 -17.50 -14.52
CA LYS A 404 -21.14 -16.09 -14.18
C LYS A 404 -20.02 -15.52 -15.05
N LEU A 405 -18.97 -16.29 -15.27
CA LEU A 405 -17.82 -15.87 -16.08
C LEU A 405 -18.18 -15.77 -17.57
N GLU A 406 -18.94 -16.73 -18.11
CA GLU A 406 -19.39 -16.73 -19.50
C GLU A 406 -20.35 -15.59 -19.83
N ASN A 407 -21.18 -15.17 -18.89
CA ASN A 407 -22.06 -14.02 -19.07
C ASN A 407 -21.31 -12.67 -18.96
N ASN A 408 -19.99 -12.69 -18.95
CA ASN A 408 -19.11 -11.51 -18.87
C ASN A 408 -19.47 -10.55 -17.72
N LYS A 409 -19.86 -11.12 -16.58
CA LYS A 409 -20.26 -10.38 -15.40
C LYS A 409 -19.12 -10.15 -14.40
N SER A 410 -17.90 -10.52 -14.76
CA SER A 410 -16.72 -10.20 -13.99
C SER A 410 -16.16 -8.87 -14.44
N TYR A 411 -15.74 -8.06 -13.47
CA TYR A 411 -15.10 -6.77 -13.72
C TYR A 411 -13.58 -6.94 -13.74
N LEU A 412 -12.96 -6.52 -14.83
CA LEU A 412 -11.52 -6.50 -14.98
C LEU A 412 -11.04 -5.04 -14.98
N PHE A 413 -10.42 -4.61 -13.90
CA PHE A 413 -9.92 -3.26 -13.76
C PHE A 413 -8.76 -2.97 -14.73
N GLY A 414 -9.01 -2.11 -15.71
CA GLY A 414 -7.99 -1.56 -16.63
C GLY A 414 -7.38 -2.50 -17.67
N LEU A 415 -7.81 -3.77 -17.82
CA LEU A 415 -7.09 -4.76 -18.62
C LEU A 415 -7.91 -5.60 -19.63
N GLY A 416 -9.23 -5.45 -19.71
CA GLY A 416 -10.07 -6.23 -20.64
C GLY A 416 -10.71 -7.49 -20.05
N ASP A 417 -11.09 -8.45 -20.88
CA ASP A 417 -11.93 -9.58 -20.49
C ASP A 417 -11.17 -10.77 -19.87
N ILE A 418 -11.91 -11.68 -19.21
CA ILE A 418 -11.38 -12.93 -18.66
C ILE A 418 -11.01 -13.90 -19.79
N ASP A 419 -9.89 -14.59 -19.61
CA ASP A 419 -9.41 -15.61 -20.54
C ASP A 419 -10.40 -16.81 -20.61
N GLN A 420 -10.82 -17.17 -21.83
CA GLN A 420 -11.69 -18.31 -22.08
C GLN A 420 -11.06 -19.66 -21.67
N ASN A 421 -9.72 -19.74 -21.65
CA ASN A 421 -9.03 -20.93 -21.17
C ASN A 421 -9.32 -21.18 -19.68
N LEU A 422 -9.38 -20.12 -18.85
CA LEU A 422 -9.72 -20.23 -17.44
C LEU A 422 -11.09 -20.88 -17.23
N ILE A 423 -12.09 -20.52 -18.04
CA ILE A 423 -13.43 -21.10 -17.98
C ILE A 423 -13.39 -22.61 -18.28
N SER A 424 -12.64 -22.99 -19.31
CA SER A 424 -12.45 -24.40 -19.69
C SER A 424 -11.78 -25.20 -18.57
N GLU A 425 -10.78 -24.63 -17.90
CA GLU A 425 -10.06 -25.25 -16.79
C GLU A 425 -10.95 -25.41 -15.55
N ILE A 426 -11.79 -24.42 -15.24
CA ILE A 426 -12.80 -24.55 -14.18
C ILE A 426 -13.72 -25.75 -14.45
N ARG A 427 -14.21 -25.90 -15.70
CA ARG A 427 -15.07 -27.04 -16.07
C ARG A 427 -14.39 -28.40 -15.84
N ASN A 428 -13.08 -28.46 -16.09
CA ASN A 428 -12.30 -29.69 -16.03
C ASN A 428 -11.76 -30.01 -14.62
N LEU A 429 -11.86 -29.07 -13.65
CA LEU A 429 -11.37 -29.28 -12.29
C LEU A 429 -12.10 -30.43 -11.61
N LYS A 430 -11.34 -31.42 -11.15
CA LYS A 430 -11.87 -32.59 -10.42
C LYS A 430 -11.96 -32.30 -8.92
N LYS A 431 -13.01 -32.89 -8.27
CA LYS A 431 -13.21 -32.70 -6.82
C LYS A 431 -12.00 -33.16 -5.99
N ALA A 432 -11.34 -34.26 -6.36
CA ALA A 432 -10.12 -34.71 -5.67
C ALA A 432 -8.97 -33.69 -5.73
N ASN A 433 -8.74 -33.08 -6.91
CA ASN A 433 -7.73 -32.05 -7.08
C ASN A 433 -8.07 -30.79 -6.26
N PHE A 434 -9.35 -30.43 -6.20
CA PHE A 434 -9.84 -29.34 -5.36
C PHE A 434 -9.47 -29.56 -3.88
N PHE A 435 -9.76 -30.74 -3.30
CA PHE A 435 -9.41 -31.04 -1.92
C PHE A 435 -7.90 -31.01 -1.68
N LYS A 436 -7.13 -31.60 -2.58
CA LYS A 436 -5.66 -31.60 -2.51
C LYS A 436 -5.09 -30.18 -2.56
N ALA A 437 -5.62 -29.34 -3.43
CA ALA A 437 -5.15 -27.97 -3.60
C ALA A 437 -5.50 -27.05 -2.43
N VAL A 438 -6.73 -27.16 -1.91
CA VAL A 438 -7.26 -26.27 -0.87
C VAL A 438 -6.83 -26.72 0.53
N PHE A 439 -7.05 -28.01 0.85
CA PHE A 439 -6.91 -28.55 2.20
C PHE A 439 -5.62 -29.33 2.43
N ASN A 440 -4.74 -29.45 1.42
CA ASN A 440 -3.52 -30.27 1.46
C ASN A 440 -3.81 -31.74 1.84
N ALA A 441 -4.98 -32.25 1.49
CA ALA A 441 -5.45 -33.59 1.79
C ALA A 441 -6.13 -34.22 0.56
N GLU A 442 -6.01 -35.53 0.41
CA GLU A 442 -6.63 -36.23 -0.72
C GLU A 442 -8.15 -36.44 -0.53
N ASN A 443 -8.58 -36.48 0.73
CA ASN A 443 -9.96 -36.74 1.09
C ASN A 443 -10.55 -35.64 1.97
N GLN A 444 -11.85 -35.56 1.99
CA GLN A 444 -12.62 -34.73 2.92
C GLN A 444 -12.42 -35.19 4.37
N GLY A 445 -12.55 -34.27 5.33
CA GLY A 445 -12.39 -34.61 6.74
C GLY A 445 -12.78 -33.47 7.69
N ASN A 446 -12.80 -33.78 8.97
CA ASN A 446 -12.96 -32.77 10.02
C ASN A 446 -11.69 -31.90 10.14
N ILE A 447 -11.87 -30.69 10.62
CA ILE A 447 -10.76 -29.77 10.86
C ILE A 447 -10.23 -29.97 12.28
N GLU A 448 -8.91 -30.11 12.41
CA GLU A 448 -8.15 -30.07 13.66
C GLU A 448 -7.54 -28.68 13.82
N ILE A 449 -7.70 -28.06 15.00
CA ILE A 449 -7.20 -26.72 15.32
C ILE A 449 -5.97 -26.86 16.18
N VAL A 450 -4.92 -26.12 15.85
CA VAL A 450 -3.63 -26.17 16.53
C VAL A 450 -3.27 -24.79 17.09
N LYS A 451 -2.97 -24.73 18.38
CA LYS A 451 -2.59 -23.52 19.11
C LYS A 451 -1.08 -23.30 19.11
N PHE A 452 -0.68 -22.04 19.19
CA PHE A 452 0.71 -21.63 19.40
C PHE A 452 0.99 -21.42 20.90
N LYS A 453 2.09 -21.96 21.39
CA LYS A 453 2.46 -21.89 22.82
C LYS A 453 2.76 -20.46 23.28
N ASP A 454 3.54 -19.76 22.47
CA ASP A 454 4.07 -18.44 22.82
C ASP A 454 3.44 -17.30 22.00
N ASN A 455 2.41 -17.59 21.17
CA ASN A 455 1.74 -16.61 20.33
C ASN A 455 0.21 -16.77 20.43
N SER A 456 -0.40 -15.91 21.25
CA SER A 456 -1.86 -15.86 21.45
C SER A 456 -2.61 -15.17 20.30
N ARG A 457 -1.97 -14.83 19.19
CA ARG A 457 -2.58 -14.14 18.05
C ARG A 457 -2.84 -15.06 16.85
N GLU A 458 -2.40 -16.31 16.91
CA GLU A 458 -2.46 -17.24 15.78
C GLU A 458 -3.14 -18.57 16.16
N LEU A 459 -3.91 -19.13 15.19
CA LEU A 459 -4.40 -20.51 15.20
C LEU A 459 -4.13 -21.12 13.83
N ALA A 460 -3.55 -22.31 13.80
CA ALA A 460 -3.32 -23.08 12.57
C ALA A 460 -4.34 -24.22 12.43
N PHE A 461 -4.68 -24.56 11.19
CA PHE A 461 -5.74 -25.53 10.87
C PHE A 461 -5.23 -26.56 9.86
N LYS A 462 -5.54 -27.83 10.12
CA LYS A 462 -5.33 -28.95 9.21
C LYS A 462 -6.52 -29.90 9.24
N LEU A 463 -6.66 -30.78 8.27
CA LEU A 463 -7.63 -31.87 8.40
C LEU A 463 -7.10 -32.94 9.36
N VAL A 464 -8.00 -33.58 10.09
CA VAL A 464 -7.68 -34.69 11.00
C VAL A 464 -6.93 -35.76 10.21
N GLY A 465 -5.77 -36.16 10.71
CA GLY A 465 -4.90 -37.14 10.04
C GLY A 465 -3.98 -36.57 8.93
N ALA A 466 -4.17 -35.33 8.50
CA ALA A 466 -3.27 -34.68 7.55
C ALA A 466 -1.97 -34.21 8.23
N SER A 467 -0.85 -34.32 7.51
CA SER A 467 0.46 -33.85 7.99
C SER A 467 0.68 -32.36 7.77
N LYS A 468 -0.01 -31.75 6.81
CA LYS A 468 0.17 -30.34 6.40
C LYS A 468 -1.00 -29.49 6.88
N TYR A 469 -0.69 -28.27 7.25
CA TYR A 469 -1.69 -27.23 7.52
C TYR A 469 -2.23 -26.67 6.21
N PHE A 470 -3.40 -26.05 6.25
CA PHE A 470 -3.97 -25.38 5.08
C PHE A 470 -4.44 -23.96 5.38
N MET A 471 -4.72 -23.64 6.64
CA MET A 471 -5.23 -22.32 7.00
C MET A 471 -4.58 -21.80 8.28
N LEU A 472 -4.46 -20.48 8.34
CA LEU A 472 -4.01 -19.72 9.50
C LEU A 472 -5.02 -18.60 9.79
N ILE A 473 -5.39 -18.44 11.06
CA ILE A 473 -6.12 -17.26 11.53
C ILE A 473 -5.16 -16.41 12.33
N VAL A 474 -5.19 -15.09 12.06
CA VAL A 474 -4.42 -14.10 12.80
C VAL A 474 -5.36 -12.99 13.28
N ALA A 475 -5.45 -12.81 14.59
CA ALA A 475 -6.30 -11.80 15.21
C ALA A 475 -5.65 -11.22 16.48
N SER A 476 -6.00 -9.98 16.82
CA SER A 476 -5.51 -9.32 18.03
C SER A 476 -6.03 -9.95 19.34
N ASP A 477 -7.19 -10.61 19.29
CA ASP A 477 -7.84 -11.26 20.43
C ASP A 477 -8.38 -12.63 20.01
N ILE A 478 -7.47 -13.58 19.88
CA ILE A 478 -7.83 -14.94 19.43
C ILE A 478 -8.57 -15.72 20.53
N ILE A 479 -8.37 -15.37 21.81
CA ILE A 479 -9.01 -16.05 22.95
C ILE A 479 -10.53 -15.84 22.91
N LYS A 480 -10.99 -14.62 22.63
CA LYS A 480 -12.42 -14.35 22.42
C LYS A 480 -12.96 -15.06 21.18
N TRP A 481 -12.16 -15.09 20.11
CA TRP A 481 -12.54 -15.78 18.90
C TRP A 481 -12.68 -17.29 19.14
N GLU A 482 -11.75 -17.87 19.89
CA GLU A 482 -11.77 -19.27 20.32
C GLU A 482 -13.04 -19.62 21.09
N SER A 483 -13.35 -18.88 22.14
CA SER A 483 -14.52 -19.17 23.00
C SER A 483 -15.85 -19.06 22.25
N ASN A 484 -15.96 -18.10 21.32
CA ASN A 484 -17.23 -17.80 20.65
C ASN A 484 -17.43 -18.59 19.33
N VAL A 485 -16.34 -19.01 18.68
CA VAL A 485 -16.40 -19.62 17.33
C VAL A 485 -16.10 -21.10 17.34
N LEU A 486 -15.18 -21.52 18.21
CA LEU A 486 -14.58 -22.84 18.20
C LEU A 486 -15.12 -23.76 19.30
N GLU A 487 -16.19 -23.36 20.00
CA GLU A 487 -16.86 -24.22 20.96
C GLU A 487 -17.32 -25.54 20.30
N GLY A 488 -16.90 -26.66 20.87
CA GLY A 488 -17.20 -28.00 20.33
C GLY A 488 -16.23 -28.52 19.25
N TYR A 489 -15.14 -27.82 18.94
CA TYR A 489 -14.07 -28.31 18.06
C TYR A 489 -12.92 -28.93 18.84
N GLU A 490 -12.29 -29.95 18.25
CA GLU A 490 -11.10 -30.59 18.85
C GLU A 490 -9.86 -29.74 18.65
N PHE A 491 -9.10 -29.55 19.73
CA PHE A 491 -7.81 -28.88 19.69
C PHE A 491 -6.68 -29.92 19.65
N GLY A 492 -5.79 -29.75 18.69
CA GLY A 492 -4.60 -30.56 18.52
C GLY A 492 -3.41 -30.07 19.37
N ARG A 493 -2.22 -30.47 18.96
CA ARG A 493 -0.98 -30.15 19.66
C ARG A 493 -0.66 -28.66 19.62
N VAL A 494 -0.03 -28.17 20.69
CA VAL A 494 0.52 -26.81 20.76
C VAL A 494 1.87 -26.78 20.05
N ILE A 495 2.06 -25.79 19.16
CA ILE A 495 3.32 -25.49 18.46
C ILE A 495 3.91 -24.18 18.98
N GLY A 496 5.26 -24.01 18.93
CA GLY A 496 5.96 -22.87 19.54
C GLY A 496 6.26 -21.71 18.60
N GLU A 497 6.38 -21.95 17.26
CA GLU A 497 6.82 -20.95 16.30
C GLU A 497 5.66 -20.28 15.57
N SER A 498 5.75 -18.95 15.31
CA SER A 498 4.80 -18.20 14.49
C SER A 498 4.85 -18.68 13.04
N PHE A 499 3.67 -18.97 12.47
CA PHE A 499 3.55 -19.28 11.04
C PHE A 499 3.37 -18.01 10.20
N PHE A 500 2.84 -16.96 10.81
CA PHE A 500 2.61 -15.71 10.10
C PHE A 500 3.92 -14.98 9.77
N ASP A 501 4.89 -15.01 10.68
CA ASP A 501 6.20 -14.40 10.45
C ASP A 501 6.96 -15.08 9.30
N ASP A 502 6.74 -16.39 9.12
CA ASP A 502 7.33 -17.19 8.05
C ASP A 502 6.39 -17.47 6.87
N ILE A 503 5.29 -16.73 6.74
CA ILE A 503 4.24 -17.01 5.75
C ILE A 503 4.76 -17.14 4.31
N ASN A 504 5.77 -16.37 3.94
CA ASN A 504 6.36 -16.41 2.60
C ASN A 504 7.12 -17.72 2.32
N LYS A 505 7.53 -18.47 3.36
CA LYS A 505 8.17 -19.77 3.27
C LYS A 505 7.19 -20.93 3.48
N ARG A 506 6.02 -20.65 4.03
CA ARG A 506 5.00 -21.65 4.39
C ARG A 506 4.06 -21.95 3.22
N ASN A 507 4.56 -22.69 2.22
CA ASN A 507 3.79 -23.06 1.02
C ASN A 507 2.59 -24.00 1.31
N ASP A 508 2.50 -24.54 2.53
CA ASP A 508 1.38 -25.33 3.01
C ASP A 508 0.19 -24.48 3.50
N ILE A 509 0.43 -23.23 3.92
CA ILE A 509 -0.67 -22.32 4.27
C ILE A 509 -1.28 -21.76 2.99
N ASN A 510 -2.52 -22.16 2.73
CA ASN A 510 -3.31 -21.83 1.55
C ASN A 510 -4.31 -20.71 1.80
N ILE A 511 -4.82 -20.58 3.04
CA ILE A 511 -5.86 -19.63 3.42
C ILE A 511 -5.39 -18.83 4.63
N LEU A 512 -5.46 -17.50 4.53
CA LEU A 512 -5.35 -16.59 5.67
C LEU A 512 -6.70 -15.99 6.00
N LEU A 513 -7.09 -16.04 7.26
CA LEU A 513 -8.31 -15.46 7.77
C LEU A 513 -7.97 -14.41 8.82
N GLY A 514 -8.52 -13.20 8.69
CA GLY A 514 -8.25 -12.14 9.66
C GLY A 514 -8.93 -10.82 9.36
N SER A 515 -8.51 -9.80 10.09
CA SER A 515 -9.02 -8.45 9.96
C SER A 515 -7.94 -7.49 9.44
N ARG A 516 -7.96 -6.25 9.86
CA ARG A 516 -7.04 -5.17 9.44
C ARG A 516 -5.54 -5.48 9.58
N ILE A 517 -5.14 -6.53 10.28
CA ILE A 517 -3.73 -6.91 10.48
C ILE A 517 -3.00 -7.16 9.16
N PHE A 518 -3.71 -7.61 8.11
CA PHE A 518 -3.12 -7.86 6.79
C PHE A 518 -2.97 -6.61 5.92
N THR A 519 -3.51 -5.47 6.34
CA THR A 519 -3.37 -4.20 5.61
C THR A 519 -2.13 -3.42 6.01
N GLU A 520 -1.46 -3.81 7.10
CA GLU A 520 -0.41 -3.03 7.72
C GLU A 520 0.81 -3.88 8.04
N GLY A 521 1.99 -3.40 7.64
CA GLY A 521 3.27 -4.02 8.02
C GLY A 521 3.62 -5.37 7.39
N TRP A 522 2.76 -5.94 6.54
CA TRP A 522 2.93 -7.25 5.93
C TRP A 522 3.27 -7.17 4.44
N ASP A 523 4.24 -7.94 3.99
CA ASP A 523 4.72 -7.99 2.60
C ASP A 523 4.74 -9.42 2.06
N THR A 524 3.97 -9.68 0.99
CA THR A 524 3.94 -10.97 0.30
C THR A 524 3.53 -10.81 -1.17
N ASN A 525 4.07 -11.68 -2.03
CA ASN A 525 3.71 -11.77 -3.45
C ASN A 525 2.71 -12.90 -3.73
N ARG A 526 2.27 -13.61 -2.69
CA ARG A 526 1.47 -14.84 -2.79
C ARG A 526 -0.01 -14.67 -3.13
N PRO A 527 -0.74 -13.61 -2.71
CA PRO A 527 -2.19 -13.56 -2.88
C PRO A 527 -2.66 -13.68 -4.34
N ASN A 528 -3.61 -14.57 -4.61
CA ASN A 528 -4.31 -14.70 -5.88
C ASN A 528 -5.83 -14.54 -5.72
N VAL A 529 -6.35 -14.70 -4.49
CA VAL A 529 -7.75 -14.47 -4.17
C VAL A 529 -7.86 -13.63 -2.91
N ILE A 530 -8.71 -12.61 -2.92
CA ILE A 530 -9.08 -11.83 -1.74
C ILE A 530 -10.60 -11.82 -1.60
N ASN A 531 -11.07 -12.23 -0.43
CA ASN A 531 -12.47 -12.11 -0.04
C ASN A 531 -12.63 -10.94 0.92
N PHE A 532 -13.52 -10.01 0.60
CA PHE A 532 -13.90 -8.90 1.46
C PHE A 532 -15.30 -9.16 2.03
N ILE A 533 -15.41 -9.24 3.35
CA ILE A 533 -16.65 -9.50 4.05
C ILE A 533 -17.07 -8.26 4.85
N ASN A 534 -18.32 -7.80 4.65
CA ASN A 534 -18.91 -6.64 5.33
C ASN A 534 -18.10 -5.36 5.28
N ILE A 535 -17.72 -4.94 4.09
CA ILE A 535 -17.02 -3.69 3.89
C ILE A 535 -18.03 -2.55 3.77
N GLY A 536 -17.89 -1.54 4.62
CA GLY A 536 -18.68 -0.31 4.56
C GLY A 536 -18.22 0.64 3.44
N VAL A 537 -18.92 1.76 3.31
CA VAL A 537 -18.66 2.83 2.33
C VAL A 537 -17.82 3.99 2.89
N SER A 538 -17.41 3.92 4.16
CA SER A 538 -16.62 4.97 4.81
C SER A 538 -15.24 5.13 4.16
N ASP A 539 -14.60 6.27 4.35
CA ASP A 539 -13.24 6.52 3.84
C ASP A 539 -12.21 5.54 4.41
N ASP A 540 -12.39 5.09 5.65
CA ASP A 540 -11.58 4.02 6.24
C ASP A 540 -11.78 2.68 5.52
N ALA A 541 -13.02 2.38 5.11
CA ALA A 541 -13.31 1.16 4.34
C ALA A 541 -12.69 1.22 2.93
N LYS A 542 -12.78 2.38 2.26
CA LYS A 542 -12.11 2.61 0.97
C LYS A 542 -10.61 2.39 1.08
N LYS A 543 -9.98 2.99 2.09
CA LYS A 543 -8.56 2.83 2.37
C LYS A 543 -8.18 1.37 2.61
N PHE A 544 -8.96 0.66 3.42
CA PHE A 544 -8.77 -0.75 3.72
C PHE A 544 -8.77 -1.61 2.43
N VAL A 545 -9.75 -1.41 1.56
CA VAL A 545 -9.85 -2.12 0.26
C VAL A 545 -8.63 -1.81 -0.61
N LEU A 546 -8.30 -0.53 -0.80
CA LEU A 546 -7.20 -0.11 -1.66
C LEU A 546 -5.84 -0.64 -1.17
N GLN A 547 -5.60 -0.60 0.14
CA GLN A 547 -4.37 -1.14 0.72
C GLN A 547 -4.28 -2.66 0.57
N SER A 548 -5.40 -3.37 0.78
CA SER A 548 -5.45 -4.83 0.64
C SER A 548 -5.23 -5.26 -0.81
N ILE A 549 -5.90 -4.61 -1.77
CA ILE A 549 -5.71 -4.87 -3.21
C ILE A 549 -4.27 -4.53 -3.61
N GLY A 550 -3.76 -3.37 -3.20
CA GLY A 550 -2.40 -2.96 -3.51
C GLY A 550 -1.31 -3.91 -2.97
N ARG A 551 -1.60 -4.65 -1.89
CA ARG A 551 -0.73 -5.74 -1.42
C ARG A 551 -0.95 -7.03 -2.23
N GLY A 552 -2.21 -7.34 -2.56
CA GLY A 552 -2.59 -8.54 -3.30
C GLY A 552 -2.09 -8.57 -4.75
N ILE A 553 -1.99 -7.42 -5.41
CA ILE A 553 -1.51 -7.31 -6.79
C ILE A 553 0.02 -7.46 -6.94
N ARG A 554 0.77 -7.52 -5.85
CA ARG A 554 2.22 -7.70 -5.93
C ARG A 554 2.57 -8.98 -6.67
N ILE A 555 3.57 -8.90 -7.53
CA ILE A 555 4.01 -10.00 -8.37
C ILE A 555 5.53 -10.10 -8.38
N GLU A 556 6.03 -11.31 -8.47
CA GLU A 556 7.44 -11.62 -8.64
C GLU A 556 7.55 -12.99 -9.32
N PRO A 557 7.45 -13.04 -10.66
CA PRO A 557 7.54 -14.29 -11.41
C PRO A 557 8.90 -14.98 -11.25
N THR A 558 9.96 -14.19 -11.20
CA THR A 558 11.33 -14.62 -10.87
C THR A 558 11.93 -13.67 -9.84
N VAL A 559 12.93 -14.11 -9.11
CA VAL A 559 13.56 -13.33 -8.04
C VAL A 559 13.96 -11.93 -8.51
N ASN A 560 13.53 -10.91 -7.80
CA ASN A 560 13.75 -9.48 -8.06
C ASN A 560 13.10 -8.94 -9.35
N GLN A 561 12.28 -9.72 -10.08
CA GLN A 561 11.56 -9.27 -11.26
C GLN A 561 10.09 -9.02 -10.91
N ARG A 562 9.64 -7.75 -10.95
CA ARG A 562 8.32 -7.35 -10.46
C ARG A 562 7.33 -6.94 -11.56
N LYS A 563 7.50 -7.49 -12.75
CA LYS A 563 6.56 -7.36 -13.86
C LYS A 563 5.98 -8.72 -14.21
N ARG A 564 4.81 -8.72 -14.85
CA ARG A 564 4.26 -9.94 -15.45
C ARG A 564 5.24 -10.50 -16.48
N PHE A 565 5.25 -11.80 -16.64
CA PHE A 565 6.25 -12.54 -17.44
C PHE A 565 6.39 -12.03 -18.88
N ASP A 566 5.27 -11.61 -19.50
CA ASP A 566 5.30 -11.05 -20.86
C ASP A 566 6.07 -9.71 -20.99
N TYR A 567 6.31 -9.03 -19.87
CA TYR A 567 7.06 -7.76 -19.80
C TYR A 567 8.50 -7.93 -19.31
N LEU A 568 8.93 -9.17 -19.08
CA LEU A 568 10.28 -9.49 -18.63
C LEU A 568 11.19 -9.84 -19.82
N ASP A 569 12.49 -9.66 -19.62
CA ASP A 569 13.49 -10.26 -20.49
C ASP A 569 13.53 -11.78 -20.25
N ASN A 570 13.10 -12.53 -21.24
CA ASN A 570 12.99 -13.98 -21.19
C ASN A 570 14.26 -14.70 -21.66
N SER A 571 15.38 -14.00 -21.81
CA SER A 571 16.65 -14.54 -22.30
C SER A 571 17.24 -15.67 -21.44
N LEU A 572 16.79 -15.77 -20.18
CA LEU A 572 17.20 -16.84 -19.25
C LEU A 572 16.48 -18.18 -19.50
N PHE A 573 15.47 -18.22 -20.36
CA PHE A 573 14.64 -19.39 -20.64
C PHE A 573 14.77 -19.80 -22.11
N SER A 574 14.73 -21.09 -22.38
CA SER A 574 14.58 -21.59 -23.75
C SER A 574 13.20 -21.24 -24.31
N ASN A 575 13.05 -21.17 -25.64
CA ASN A 575 11.77 -20.90 -26.28
C ASN A 575 10.67 -21.89 -25.84
N SER A 576 11.02 -23.17 -25.68
CA SER A 576 10.09 -24.21 -25.21
C SER A 576 9.64 -23.96 -23.75
N GLU A 577 10.52 -23.45 -22.87
CA GLU A 577 10.15 -23.08 -21.50
C GLU A 577 9.26 -21.85 -21.49
N VAL A 578 9.59 -20.83 -22.29
CA VAL A 578 8.77 -19.61 -22.43
C VAL A 578 7.35 -19.96 -22.86
N GLU A 579 7.15 -20.84 -23.86
CA GLU A 579 5.83 -21.29 -24.28
C GLU A 579 5.06 -22.02 -23.16
N LYS A 580 5.74 -22.90 -22.42
CA LYS A 580 5.13 -23.61 -21.29
C LYS A 580 4.76 -22.64 -20.16
N ILE A 581 5.63 -21.68 -19.84
CA ILE A 581 5.36 -20.66 -18.82
C ILE A 581 4.15 -19.82 -19.21
N LYS A 582 4.10 -19.32 -20.45
CA LYS A 582 2.98 -18.51 -20.97
C LYS A 582 1.65 -19.23 -20.98
N LYS A 583 1.66 -20.55 -21.08
CA LYS A 583 0.45 -21.38 -20.99
C LYS A 583 -0.11 -21.43 -19.56
N GLU A 584 0.74 -21.40 -18.55
CA GLU A 584 0.37 -21.63 -17.15
C GLU A 584 0.37 -20.36 -16.28
N ASN A 585 0.91 -19.22 -16.77
CA ASN A 585 1.15 -18.03 -15.93
C ASN A 585 -0.10 -17.18 -15.65
N ASN A 586 -1.11 -17.21 -16.52
CA ASN A 586 -2.19 -16.22 -16.50
C ASN A 586 -2.91 -16.14 -15.13
N ILE A 587 -3.29 -17.28 -14.55
CA ILE A 587 -3.97 -17.32 -13.25
C ILE A 587 -3.02 -16.93 -12.10
N LEU A 588 -1.73 -17.25 -12.20
CA LEU A 588 -0.71 -16.89 -11.20
C LEU A 588 -0.44 -15.38 -11.22
N GLU A 589 -0.62 -14.74 -12.36
CA GLU A 589 -0.51 -13.30 -12.59
C GLU A 589 -1.84 -12.57 -12.43
N SER A 590 -2.82 -13.20 -11.79
CA SER A 590 -4.15 -12.66 -11.57
C SER A 590 -4.47 -12.58 -10.08
N LEU A 591 -5.19 -11.52 -9.70
CA LEU A 591 -5.80 -11.35 -8.39
C LEU A 591 -7.31 -11.29 -8.57
N PHE A 592 -8.01 -12.26 -7.98
CA PHE A 592 -9.46 -12.31 -7.97
C PHE A 592 -10.00 -11.75 -6.66
N VAL A 593 -10.89 -10.79 -6.76
CA VAL A 593 -11.53 -10.13 -5.62
C VAL A 593 -13.00 -10.50 -5.58
N PHE A 594 -13.43 -11.04 -4.45
CA PHE A 594 -14.82 -11.30 -4.12
C PHE A 594 -15.24 -10.42 -2.96
N ALA A 595 -16.45 -9.88 -2.97
CA ALA A 595 -16.92 -8.98 -1.92
C ALA A 595 -18.40 -9.20 -1.59
N THR A 596 -18.79 -8.96 -0.32
CA THR A 596 -20.21 -8.90 0.08
C THR A 596 -20.95 -7.76 -0.60
N ASN A 597 -20.22 -6.73 -1.01
CA ASN A 597 -20.74 -5.61 -1.81
C ASN A 597 -19.73 -5.28 -2.91
N LYS A 598 -19.82 -5.97 -4.03
CA LYS A 598 -18.92 -5.78 -5.18
C LYS A 598 -18.98 -4.36 -5.75
N GLU A 599 -20.16 -3.74 -5.75
CA GLU A 599 -20.35 -2.39 -6.29
C GLU A 599 -19.55 -1.36 -5.48
N VAL A 600 -19.43 -1.54 -4.17
CA VAL A 600 -18.58 -0.67 -3.35
C VAL A 600 -17.12 -0.81 -3.75
N VAL A 601 -16.62 -2.04 -3.93
CA VAL A 601 -15.23 -2.27 -4.35
C VAL A 601 -14.99 -1.72 -5.75
N LYS A 602 -15.91 -1.98 -6.68
CA LYS A 602 -15.86 -1.47 -8.05
C LYS A 602 -15.86 0.07 -8.07
N ASN A 603 -16.78 0.70 -7.36
CA ASN A 603 -16.87 2.17 -7.29
C ASN A 603 -15.63 2.81 -6.67
N ILE A 604 -14.98 2.15 -5.69
CA ILE A 604 -13.71 2.62 -5.11
C ILE A 604 -12.62 2.62 -6.19
N LEU A 605 -12.54 1.58 -7.00
CA LEU A 605 -11.51 1.45 -8.04
C LEU A 605 -11.79 2.36 -9.23
N GLU A 606 -13.04 2.44 -9.71
CA GLU A 606 -13.44 3.36 -10.79
C GLU A 606 -13.30 4.83 -10.39
N GLY A 607 -13.51 5.15 -9.12
CA GLY A 607 -13.25 6.48 -8.59
C GLY A 607 -11.80 6.92 -8.76
N LEU A 608 -10.85 5.97 -8.71
CA LEU A 608 -9.43 6.23 -8.99
C LEU A 608 -9.18 6.46 -10.49
N GLU A 609 -9.88 5.72 -11.38
CA GLU A 609 -9.77 5.93 -12.84
C GLU A 609 -10.33 7.30 -13.27
N LYS A 610 -11.50 7.67 -12.75
CA LYS A 610 -12.16 8.96 -13.10
C LYS A 610 -11.36 10.18 -12.62
N GLN A 611 -10.64 10.07 -11.52
CA GLN A 611 -9.73 11.13 -11.06
C GLN A 611 -8.47 11.27 -11.96
N ALA A 612 -8.17 10.29 -12.78
CA ALA A 612 -7.07 10.33 -13.73
C ALA A 612 -7.42 11.06 -15.04
N ASN A 613 -8.72 11.12 -15.38
CA ASN A 613 -9.25 11.81 -16.58
C ASN A 613 -10.32 12.81 -16.12
N PRO A 614 -9.96 14.05 -15.69
CA PRO A 614 -10.94 15.09 -15.40
C PRO A 614 -11.60 15.65 -16.66
#